data_b88785a0542c2696a2427ec11d89a0ef
#
_entry.id   b88785a0542c2696a2427ec11d89a0ef
#
_cell.length_a   1.000
_cell.length_b   1.000
_cell.length_c   1.000
_cell.angle_alpha   90.00
_cell.angle_beta   90.00
_cell.angle_gamma   90.00
#
_symmetry.space_group_name_H-M   'P 1'
#
loop_
_entity.id
_entity.type
_entity.pdbx_description
1 polymer ?
#
loop_
_entity_poly.entity_id
_entity_poly.type
_entity_poly.pdbx_seq_one_letter_code
_entity_poly.pdbx_strand_id
1 'polypeptide(L)'
;AGYVEIFRNIPVLIWILMIYTLMTAVLPAPNKFRGDNATSSMLFDAFAFTNRGIYIPAPVWGPGSMIVVATFVLSIIAAIIYRRYAVSLLFRTGKLLPMGWPTVAILLVPTIVMFFIMGSPIALDYPELKGFNFRGGLQIGAPLIALWLALSVYTGAFIAENVRAGIQAISKGQTEAASSLGLRPKRVMNLVVLPQALRVIIPPLISQYLNITKNSSLAIAVGYADITATLGGITLNQTGRAIECVLLLMLFYLTISLSISAIMNVYNNSVSLKER
;
A
#
# COMPACT_ATOMS: atom_id res chain seq x y z
N ALA A 1 16.87 7.67 -13.81
CA ALA A 1 16.69 7.69 -15.27
C ALA A 1 16.31 6.30 -15.78
N GLY A 2 17.18 5.26 -15.75
CA GLY A 2 16.91 3.96 -16.37
C GLY A 2 15.62 3.26 -15.94
N TYR A 3 15.32 3.20 -14.64
CA TYR A 3 14.08 2.63 -14.10
C TYR A 3 12.83 3.28 -14.74
N VAL A 4 12.77 4.61 -14.75
CA VAL A 4 11.63 5.35 -15.27
C VAL A 4 11.46 5.11 -16.78
N GLU A 5 12.54 5.15 -17.54
CA GLU A 5 12.52 4.92 -18.99
C GLU A 5 12.05 3.52 -19.36
N ILE A 6 12.52 2.49 -18.64
CA ILE A 6 12.11 1.12 -18.91
C ILE A 6 10.62 0.92 -18.64
N PHE A 7 10.13 1.35 -17.46
CA PHE A 7 8.74 1.09 -17.09
C PHE A 7 7.73 1.96 -17.83
N ARG A 8 8.08 3.16 -18.24
CA ARG A 8 7.18 4.03 -19.02
C ARG A 8 6.99 3.59 -20.46
N ASN A 9 7.99 2.97 -21.08
CA ASN A 9 7.99 2.64 -22.49
C ASN A 9 7.40 1.24 -22.80
N ILE A 10 7.13 0.43 -21.79
CA ILE A 10 6.53 -0.91 -21.94
C ILE A 10 5.12 -0.90 -21.35
N PRO A 11 4.09 -1.40 -22.06
CA PRO A 11 2.73 -1.47 -21.53
C PRO A 11 2.65 -2.25 -20.20
N VAL A 12 1.85 -1.75 -19.26
CA VAL A 12 1.71 -2.38 -17.94
C VAL A 12 1.24 -3.83 -18.01
N LEU A 13 0.40 -4.18 -18.96
CA LEU A 13 -0.06 -5.56 -19.19
C LEU A 13 1.10 -6.53 -19.39
N ILE A 14 2.12 -6.11 -20.16
CA ILE A 14 3.32 -6.94 -20.41
C ILE A 14 4.07 -7.18 -19.09
N TRP A 15 4.16 -6.18 -18.23
CA TRP A 15 4.77 -6.34 -16.90
C TRP A 15 3.99 -7.33 -16.01
N ILE A 16 2.66 -7.25 -16.03
CA ILE A 16 1.80 -8.18 -15.28
C ILE A 16 2.04 -9.63 -15.76
N LEU A 17 1.99 -9.85 -17.07
CA LEU A 17 2.21 -11.16 -17.67
C LEU A 17 3.63 -11.68 -17.41
N MET A 18 4.65 -10.83 -17.53
CA MET A 18 6.04 -11.22 -17.28
C MET A 18 6.25 -11.63 -15.82
N ILE A 19 5.79 -10.84 -14.85
CA ILE A 19 5.95 -11.16 -13.43
C ILE A 19 5.18 -12.43 -13.08
N TYR A 20 3.96 -12.59 -13.59
CA TYR A 20 3.16 -13.79 -13.40
C TYR A 20 3.85 -15.03 -13.96
N THR A 21 4.37 -14.95 -15.19
CA THR A 21 5.12 -16.05 -15.81
C THR A 21 6.38 -16.40 -15.04
N LEU A 22 7.14 -15.39 -14.59
CA LEU A 22 8.31 -15.61 -13.75
C LEU A 22 7.95 -16.32 -12.45
N MET A 23 6.89 -15.89 -11.77
CA MET A 23 6.45 -16.54 -10.53
C MET A 23 6.03 -17.99 -10.76
N THR A 24 5.28 -18.27 -11.82
CA THR A 24 4.75 -19.61 -12.09
C THR A 24 5.80 -20.57 -12.67
N ALA A 25 6.79 -20.07 -13.40
CA ALA A 25 7.83 -20.88 -14.04
C ALA A 25 9.08 -21.10 -13.16
N VAL A 26 9.48 -20.08 -12.38
CA VAL A 26 10.73 -20.10 -11.61
C VAL A 26 10.51 -20.60 -10.18
N LEU A 27 9.40 -20.21 -9.53
CA LEU A 27 9.15 -20.64 -8.16
C LEU A 27 8.78 -22.12 -8.10
N PRO A 28 9.21 -22.82 -7.02
CA PRO A 28 8.99 -24.25 -6.87
C PRO A 28 7.49 -24.57 -6.68
N ALA A 29 7.05 -25.68 -7.24
CA ALA A 29 5.72 -26.21 -6.96
C ALA A 29 5.66 -26.77 -5.52
N PRO A 30 4.49 -26.80 -4.86
CA PRO A 30 4.34 -27.25 -3.47
C PRO A 30 4.90 -28.67 -3.21
N ASN A 31 4.88 -29.56 -4.20
CA ASN A 31 5.43 -30.91 -4.08
C ASN A 31 6.96 -30.95 -3.88
N LYS A 32 7.68 -29.87 -4.22
CA LYS A 32 9.13 -29.73 -4.03
C LYS A 32 9.54 -29.50 -2.57
N PHE A 33 8.57 -29.24 -1.70
CA PHE A 33 8.78 -29.05 -0.26
C PHE A 33 8.54 -30.35 0.54
N ARG A 34 8.37 -31.51 -0.13
CA ARG A 34 7.95 -32.76 0.50
C ARG A 34 9.10 -33.73 0.67
N GLY A 35 9.19 -34.32 1.90
CA GLY A 35 10.03 -35.48 2.22
C GLY A 35 11.52 -35.20 2.29
N ASP A 36 12.30 -36.27 2.47
CA ASP A 36 13.78 -36.22 2.64
C ASP A 36 14.52 -35.72 1.39
N ASN A 37 13.88 -35.81 0.23
CA ASN A 37 14.39 -35.28 -1.04
C ASN A 37 13.81 -33.93 -1.43
N ALA A 38 13.35 -33.13 -0.44
CA ALA A 38 12.83 -31.80 -0.71
C ALA A 38 13.94 -30.90 -1.33
N THR A 39 13.63 -30.34 -2.50
CA THR A 39 14.53 -29.40 -3.21
C THR A 39 14.29 -27.95 -2.81
N SER A 40 13.28 -27.70 -1.97
CA SER A 40 12.91 -26.37 -1.47
C SER A 40 12.51 -26.46 -0.01
N SER A 41 12.84 -25.42 0.76
CA SER A 41 12.49 -25.29 2.18
C SER A 41 11.63 -24.03 2.41
N MET A 42 10.88 -24.06 3.49
CA MET A 42 10.16 -22.86 3.96
C MET A 42 11.14 -21.87 4.59
N LEU A 43 10.93 -20.60 4.36
CA LEU A 43 11.72 -19.55 5.00
C LEU A 43 11.24 -19.41 6.47
N PHE A 44 12.14 -19.61 7.43
CA PHE A 44 11.86 -19.61 8.88
C PHE A 44 10.73 -20.60 9.30
N ASP A 45 10.54 -21.67 8.56
CA ASP A 45 9.43 -22.64 8.74
C ASP A 45 8.04 -21.99 8.80
N ALA A 46 7.92 -20.76 8.29
CA ALA A 46 6.71 -19.94 8.35
C ALA A 46 6.21 -19.47 6.99
N PHE A 47 7.12 -19.27 6.03
CA PHE A 47 6.80 -18.67 4.74
C PHE A 47 7.15 -19.64 3.60
N ALA A 48 6.17 -19.97 2.76
CA ALA A 48 6.41 -20.78 1.57
C ALA A 48 6.20 -19.95 0.30
N PHE A 49 7.25 -19.86 -0.52
CA PHE A 49 7.22 -19.20 -1.82
C PHE A 49 7.05 -20.26 -2.91
N THR A 50 5.88 -20.29 -3.53
CA THR A 50 5.55 -21.34 -4.50
C THR A 50 5.06 -20.72 -5.82
N ASN A 51 5.01 -21.54 -6.87
CA ASN A 51 4.43 -21.16 -8.15
C ASN A 51 2.92 -20.90 -8.10
N ARG A 52 2.24 -21.26 -7.00
CA ARG A 52 0.82 -20.97 -6.75
C ARG A 52 0.61 -19.68 -5.95
N GLY A 53 1.68 -19.10 -5.39
CA GLY A 53 1.66 -17.90 -4.57
C GLY A 53 2.52 -18.03 -3.32
N ILE A 54 2.33 -17.08 -2.42
CA ILE A 54 3.05 -17.01 -1.14
C ILE A 54 2.09 -17.43 -0.04
N TYR A 55 2.56 -18.33 0.82
CA TYR A 55 1.86 -18.75 2.02
C TYR A 55 2.55 -18.13 3.23
N ILE A 56 1.78 -17.48 4.09
CA ILE A 56 2.26 -16.79 5.28
C ILE A 56 1.43 -17.21 6.49
N PRO A 57 1.96 -17.12 7.73
CA PRO A 57 1.17 -17.35 8.93
C PRO A 57 -0.04 -16.41 8.97
N ALA A 58 -1.21 -16.95 9.30
CA ALA A 58 -2.44 -16.17 9.47
C ALA A 58 -2.77 -15.99 10.96
N PRO A 59 -3.21 -14.78 11.39
CA PRO A 59 -3.69 -14.60 12.74
C PRO A 59 -5.04 -15.30 12.93
N VAL A 60 -5.12 -16.17 13.94
CA VAL A 60 -6.37 -16.78 14.39
C VAL A 60 -6.87 -15.99 15.59
N TRP A 61 -8.07 -15.46 15.46
CA TRP A 61 -8.69 -14.59 16.45
C TRP A 61 -9.43 -15.40 17.49
N GLY A 62 -8.84 -15.55 18.67
CA GLY A 62 -9.45 -16.22 19.82
C GLY A 62 -10.30 -15.27 20.69
N PRO A 63 -10.95 -15.83 21.73
CA PRO A 63 -11.71 -15.04 22.70
C PRO A 63 -10.83 -13.95 23.35
N GLY A 64 -11.32 -12.71 23.39
CA GLY A 64 -10.57 -11.57 23.94
C GLY A 64 -9.72 -10.80 22.93
N SER A 65 -9.52 -11.29 21.70
CA SER A 65 -8.74 -10.60 20.67
C SER A 65 -9.29 -9.22 20.32
N MET A 66 -10.62 -9.04 20.31
CA MET A 66 -11.24 -7.73 20.08
C MET A 66 -10.91 -6.70 21.17
N ILE A 67 -10.68 -7.15 22.42
CA ILE A 67 -10.26 -6.27 23.51
C ILE A 67 -8.84 -5.78 23.27
N VAL A 68 -7.95 -6.66 22.80
CA VAL A 68 -6.57 -6.28 22.43
C VAL A 68 -6.56 -5.27 21.27
N VAL A 69 -7.38 -5.50 20.24
CA VAL A 69 -7.53 -4.55 19.13
C VAL A 69 -8.10 -3.21 19.60
N ALA A 70 -9.14 -3.22 20.44
CA ALA A 70 -9.70 -1.99 21.00
C ALA A 70 -8.65 -1.22 21.82
N THR A 71 -7.85 -1.93 22.64
CA THR A 71 -6.76 -1.32 23.40
C THR A 71 -5.71 -0.70 22.48
N PHE A 72 -5.36 -1.37 21.38
CA PHE A 72 -4.43 -0.82 20.39
C PHE A 72 -4.98 0.47 19.75
N VAL A 73 -6.25 0.49 19.35
CA VAL A 73 -6.89 1.69 18.82
C VAL A 73 -6.91 2.83 19.84
N LEU A 74 -7.25 2.53 21.10
CA LEU A 74 -7.21 3.52 22.18
C LEU A 74 -5.78 4.03 22.42
N SER A 75 -4.77 3.18 22.32
CA SER A 75 -3.36 3.55 22.43
C SER A 75 -2.92 4.49 21.31
N ILE A 76 -3.41 4.30 20.09
CA ILE A 76 -3.17 5.25 18.97
C ILE A 76 -3.78 6.62 19.31
N ILE A 77 -5.01 6.65 19.78
CA ILE A 77 -5.69 7.91 20.16
C ILE A 77 -4.91 8.61 21.28
N ALA A 78 -4.53 7.87 22.33
CA ALA A 78 -3.73 8.40 23.43
C ALA A 78 -2.37 8.93 22.97
N ALA A 79 -1.68 8.26 22.07
CA ALA A 79 -0.43 8.71 21.48
C ALA A 79 -0.58 10.01 20.66
N ILE A 80 -1.67 10.16 19.91
CA ILE A 80 -1.99 11.39 19.17
C ILE A 80 -2.27 12.54 20.16
N ILE A 81 -3.07 12.29 21.21
CA ILE A 81 -3.38 13.27 22.25
C ILE A 81 -2.09 13.71 22.97
N TYR A 82 -1.25 12.76 23.36
CA TYR A 82 0.04 13.06 24.00
C TYR A 82 0.92 13.94 23.11
N ARG A 83 1.05 13.63 21.83
CA ARG A 83 1.84 14.45 20.88
C ARG A 83 1.29 15.87 20.74
N ARG A 84 -0.04 16.02 20.62
CA ARG A 84 -0.69 17.34 20.56
C ARG A 84 -0.46 18.12 21.85
N TYR A 85 -0.59 17.46 23.01
CA TYR A 85 -0.33 18.07 24.32
C TYR A 85 1.13 18.51 24.45
N ALA A 86 2.10 17.66 24.08
CA ALA A 86 3.53 17.99 24.15
C ALA A 86 3.88 19.21 23.27
N VAL A 87 3.32 19.29 22.06
CA VAL A 87 3.51 20.45 21.18
C VAL A 87 2.84 21.70 21.77
N SER A 88 1.61 21.60 22.28
CA SER A 88 0.92 22.73 22.93
C SER A 88 1.68 23.25 24.15
N LEU A 89 2.23 22.36 24.97
CA LEU A 89 2.99 22.72 26.16
C LEU A 89 4.29 23.44 25.77
N LEU A 90 4.96 22.99 24.70
CA LEU A 90 6.15 23.66 24.16
C LEU A 90 5.85 25.12 23.79
N PHE A 91 4.73 25.38 23.08
CA PHE A 91 4.37 26.73 22.70
C PHE A 91 3.91 27.61 23.86
N ARG A 92 3.35 27.00 24.93
CA ARG A 92 2.86 27.77 26.10
C ARG A 92 3.93 28.03 27.14
N THR A 93 4.82 27.09 27.40
CA THR A 93 5.74 27.15 28.55
C THR A 93 7.20 27.02 28.18
N GLY A 94 7.52 26.75 26.90
CA GLY A 94 8.88 26.48 26.45
C GLY A 94 9.47 25.14 26.90
N LYS A 95 8.68 24.28 27.61
CA LYS A 95 9.15 22.98 28.06
C LYS A 95 9.10 21.95 26.94
N LEU A 96 10.26 21.33 26.65
CA LEU A 96 10.39 20.21 25.71
C LEU A 96 10.07 18.89 26.41
N LEU A 97 8.93 18.29 26.08
CA LEU A 97 8.65 16.91 26.46
C LEU A 97 9.27 15.95 25.45
N PRO A 98 9.82 14.81 25.88
CA PRO A 98 10.33 13.81 24.95
C PRO A 98 9.16 13.19 24.16
N MET A 99 9.19 13.34 22.82
CA MET A 99 8.12 12.85 21.95
C MET A 99 8.39 11.47 21.34
N GLY A 100 9.64 11.02 21.31
CA GLY A 100 10.03 9.76 20.68
C GLY A 100 9.57 8.55 21.47
N TRP A 101 10.35 8.16 22.47
CA TRP A 101 10.11 6.94 23.25
C TRP A 101 8.78 6.91 24.02
N PRO A 102 8.25 8.03 24.61
CA PRO A 102 6.96 7.93 25.30
C PRO A 102 5.80 7.67 24.35
N THR A 103 5.85 8.22 23.11
CA THR A 103 4.82 7.91 22.11
C THR A 103 4.82 6.42 21.75
N VAL A 104 6.01 5.83 21.59
CA VAL A 104 6.15 4.39 21.32
C VAL A 104 5.69 3.56 22.51
N ALA A 105 6.04 3.97 23.74
CA ALA A 105 5.60 3.30 24.95
C ALA A 105 4.08 3.34 25.13
N ILE A 106 3.44 4.50 24.93
CA ILE A 106 1.97 4.65 24.98
C ILE A 106 1.30 3.77 23.93
N LEU A 107 1.90 3.60 22.76
CA LEU A 107 1.34 2.78 21.68
C LEU A 107 1.45 1.28 21.97
N LEU A 108 2.61 0.83 22.43
CA LEU A 108 2.91 -0.61 22.50
C LEU A 108 2.63 -1.22 23.90
N VAL A 109 2.99 -0.52 25.00
CA VAL A 109 2.92 -1.12 26.34
C VAL A 109 1.50 -1.53 26.72
N PRO A 110 0.45 -0.69 26.61
CA PRO A 110 -0.91 -1.10 26.95
C PRO A 110 -1.40 -2.29 26.12
N THR A 111 -1.05 -2.30 24.83
CA THR A 111 -1.45 -3.36 23.91
C THR A 111 -0.78 -4.69 24.26
N ILE A 112 0.53 -4.67 24.55
CA ILE A 112 1.30 -5.86 24.93
C ILE A 112 0.81 -6.39 26.28
N VAL A 113 0.60 -5.51 27.27
CA VAL A 113 0.08 -5.90 28.59
C VAL A 113 -1.30 -6.54 28.45
N MET A 114 -2.21 -5.92 27.67
CA MET A 114 -3.55 -6.47 27.45
C MET A 114 -3.51 -7.81 26.69
N PHE A 115 -2.59 -7.98 25.75
CA PHE A 115 -2.39 -9.24 25.04
C PHE A 115 -2.06 -10.39 26.00
N PHE A 116 -1.15 -10.16 26.97
CA PHE A 116 -0.81 -11.18 27.96
C PHE A 116 -1.90 -11.39 29.03
N ILE A 117 -2.58 -10.32 29.45
CA ILE A 117 -3.73 -10.44 30.41
C ILE A 117 -4.84 -11.28 29.79
N MET A 118 -5.10 -11.16 28.50
CA MET A 118 -6.11 -11.97 27.79
C MET A 118 -5.63 -13.39 27.44
N GLY A 119 -4.46 -13.81 27.90
CA GLY A 119 -3.93 -15.15 27.65
C GLY A 119 -3.45 -15.37 26.21
N SER A 120 -2.89 -14.33 25.57
CA SER A 120 -2.39 -14.40 24.20
C SER A 120 -3.46 -14.83 23.18
N PRO A 121 -4.56 -14.07 23.04
CA PRO A 121 -5.75 -14.51 22.32
C PRO A 121 -5.57 -14.53 20.79
N ILE A 122 -4.41 -14.11 20.28
CA ILE A 122 -4.09 -14.15 18.84
C ILE A 122 -2.99 -15.19 18.68
N ALA A 123 -3.34 -16.34 18.09
CA ALA A 123 -2.42 -17.37 17.69
C ALA A 123 -2.07 -17.20 16.21
N LEU A 124 -0.96 -17.80 15.77
CA LEU A 124 -0.59 -17.87 14.37
C LEU A 124 -0.86 -19.27 13.85
N ASP A 125 -1.67 -19.38 12.82
CA ASP A 125 -1.86 -20.60 12.04
C ASP A 125 -0.79 -20.63 10.96
N TYR A 126 0.11 -21.59 11.03
CA TYR A 126 1.23 -21.71 10.09
C TYR A 126 0.83 -22.55 8.88
N PRO A 127 1.31 -22.20 7.69
CA PRO A 127 1.09 -23.02 6.50
C PRO A 127 1.82 -24.35 6.62
N GLU A 128 1.10 -25.45 6.53
CA GLU A 128 1.63 -26.81 6.53
C GLU A 128 1.37 -27.49 5.20
N LEU A 129 2.34 -28.27 4.68
CA LEU A 129 2.14 -29.03 3.47
C LEU A 129 1.25 -30.25 3.75
N LYS A 130 0.00 -30.21 3.27
CA LYS A 130 -0.98 -31.31 3.39
C LYS A 130 -1.42 -31.78 2.00
N GLY A 131 -1.02 -33.00 1.61
CA GLY A 131 -1.31 -33.54 0.29
C GLY A 131 -0.54 -32.84 -0.82
N PHE A 132 -1.22 -32.21 -1.78
CA PHE A 132 -0.63 -31.58 -2.95
C PHE A 132 -0.48 -30.05 -2.83
N ASN A 133 -0.83 -29.48 -1.67
CA ASN A 133 -0.78 -28.04 -1.46
C ASN A 133 -0.53 -27.70 0.01
N PHE A 134 -0.16 -26.45 0.29
CA PHE A 134 -0.15 -25.92 1.65
C PHE A 134 -1.58 -25.70 2.14
N ARG A 135 -1.82 -25.98 3.41
CA ARG A 135 -3.06 -25.70 4.15
C ARG A 135 -2.71 -24.97 5.44
N GLY A 136 -3.63 -24.18 5.95
CA GLY A 136 -3.39 -23.26 7.05
C GLY A 136 -2.70 -22.00 6.58
N GLY A 137 -2.60 -21.02 7.46
CA GLY A 137 -2.09 -19.71 7.11
C GLY A 137 -2.95 -18.94 6.11
N LEU A 138 -2.39 -17.87 5.56
CA LEU A 138 -2.98 -17.06 4.50
C LEU A 138 -2.24 -17.31 3.18
N GLN A 139 -2.98 -17.69 2.15
CA GLN A 139 -2.46 -17.81 0.80
C GLN A 139 -2.70 -16.51 0.02
N ILE A 140 -1.62 -15.93 -0.48
CA ILE A 140 -1.66 -14.82 -1.42
C ILE A 140 -1.34 -15.41 -2.80
N GLY A 141 -2.34 -15.51 -3.67
CA GLY A 141 -2.19 -16.14 -4.98
C GLY A 141 -1.20 -15.42 -5.89
N ALA A 142 -0.50 -16.18 -6.73
CA ALA A 142 0.47 -15.64 -7.70
C ALA A 142 -0.13 -14.56 -8.62
N PRO A 143 -1.38 -14.66 -9.11
CA PRO A 143 -2.00 -13.61 -9.91
C PRO A 143 -2.10 -12.25 -9.18
N LEU A 144 -2.50 -12.27 -7.90
CA LEU A 144 -2.61 -11.04 -7.11
C LEU A 144 -1.24 -10.39 -6.87
N ILE A 145 -0.23 -11.21 -6.56
CA ILE A 145 1.14 -10.72 -6.32
C ILE A 145 1.69 -10.09 -7.61
N ALA A 146 1.52 -10.78 -8.74
CA ALA A 146 1.99 -10.28 -10.02
C ALA A 146 1.32 -8.95 -10.40
N LEU A 147 0.01 -8.85 -10.22
CA LEU A 147 -0.74 -7.62 -10.45
C LEU A 147 -0.25 -6.50 -9.54
N TRP A 148 -0.15 -6.77 -8.23
CA TRP A 148 0.26 -5.78 -7.23
C TRP A 148 1.68 -5.25 -7.49
N LEU A 149 2.65 -6.15 -7.74
CA LEU A 149 4.02 -5.76 -8.03
C LEU A 149 4.12 -4.96 -9.34
N ALA A 150 3.48 -5.46 -10.42
CA ALA A 150 3.52 -4.79 -11.71
C ALA A 150 2.92 -3.39 -11.63
N LEU A 151 1.72 -3.24 -11.06
CA LEU A 151 1.07 -1.94 -10.93
C LEU A 151 1.84 -0.99 -10.02
N SER A 152 2.40 -1.49 -8.91
CA SER A 152 3.17 -0.68 -7.97
C SER A 152 4.44 -0.13 -8.61
N VAL A 153 5.22 -0.99 -9.25
CA VAL A 153 6.49 -0.59 -9.87
C VAL A 153 6.25 0.28 -11.10
N TYR A 154 5.24 -0.06 -11.93
CA TYR A 154 4.87 0.73 -13.11
C TYR A 154 4.37 2.13 -12.72
N THR A 155 3.38 2.22 -11.85
CA THR A 155 2.82 3.51 -11.42
C THR A 155 3.85 4.32 -10.64
N GLY A 156 4.71 3.65 -9.84
CA GLY A 156 5.84 4.27 -9.14
C GLY A 156 6.80 5.00 -10.07
N ALA A 157 7.02 4.51 -11.28
CA ALA A 157 7.85 5.18 -12.28
C ALA A 157 7.25 6.52 -12.73
N PHE A 158 5.94 6.57 -12.96
CA PHE A 158 5.24 7.81 -13.33
C PHE A 158 5.18 8.79 -12.16
N ILE A 159 4.94 8.30 -10.94
CA ILE A 159 4.96 9.13 -9.73
C ILE A 159 6.35 9.73 -9.51
N ALA A 160 7.40 8.93 -9.65
CA ALA A 160 8.78 9.42 -9.52
C ALA A 160 9.09 10.54 -10.52
N GLU A 161 8.62 10.41 -11.77
CA GLU A 161 8.81 11.44 -12.78
C GLU A 161 7.99 12.70 -12.47
N ASN A 162 6.74 12.57 -12.03
CA ASN A 162 5.91 13.70 -11.61
C ASN A 162 6.55 14.46 -10.44
N VAL A 163 7.10 13.74 -9.45
CA VAL A 163 7.80 14.35 -8.31
C VAL A 163 9.06 15.07 -8.78
N ARG A 164 9.85 14.44 -9.66
CA ARG A 164 11.05 15.05 -10.23
C ARG A 164 10.72 16.34 -11.00
N ALA A 165 9.73 16.28 -11.87
CA ALA A 165 9.28 17.43 -12.66
C ALA A 165 8.76 18.56 -11.77
N GLY A 166 7.98 18.24 -10.73
CA GLY A 166 7.44 19.22 -9.80
C GLY A 166 8.53 19.93 -8.97
N ILE A 167 9.57 19.20 -8.54
CA ILE A 167 10.71 19.82 -7.85
C ILE A 167 11.52 20.71 -8.81
N GLN A 168 11.73 20.26 -10.04
CA GLN A 168 12.49 21.02 -11.04
C GLN A 168 11.74 22.25 -11.58
N ALA A 169 10.42 22.28 -11.44
CA ALA A 169 9.60 23.44 -11.83
C ALA A 169 9.79 24.65 -10.90
N ILE A 170 10.36 24.45 -9.70
CA ILE A 170 10.61 25.54 -8.78
C ILE A 170 11.85 26.34 -9.24
N SER A 171 11.69 27.66 -9.38
CA SER A 171 12.76 28.51 -9.84
C SER A 171 13.98 28.48 -8.92
N LYS A 172 15.18 28.51 -9.52
CA LYS A 172 16.44 28.53 -8.78
C LYS A 172 16.54 29.76 -7.84
N GLY A 173 15.96 30.90 -8.25
CA GLY A 173 15.92 32.11 -7.44
C GLY A 173 15.26 31.93 -6.07
N GLN A 174 14.24 31.05 -5.96
CA GLN A 174 13.64 30.71 -4.67
C GLN A 174 14.64 30.00 -3.73
N THR A 175 15.42 29.10 -4.30
CA THR A 175 16.47 28.36 -3.56
C THR A 175 17.62 29.30 -3.16
N GLU A 176 18.04 30.16 -4.05
CA GLU A 176 19.12 31.14 -3.84
C GLU A 176 18.71 32.18 -2.80
N ALA A 177 17.49 32.73 -2.88
CA ALA A 177 16.97 33.68 -1.89
C ALA A 177 16.89 33.08 -0.49
N ALA A 178 16.40 31.81 -0.39
CA ALA A 178 16.34 31.10 0.88
C ALA A 178 17.73 30.80 1.45
N SER A 179 18.71 30.49 0.59
CA SER A 179 20.09 30.24 0.97
C SER A 179 20.79 31.53 1.44
N SER A 180 20.48 32.70 0.84
CA SER A 180 20.99 34.01 1.25
C SER A 180 20.53 34.41 2.65
N LEU A 181 19.38 33.87 3.12
CA LEU A 181 18.93 34.03 4.51
C LEU A 181 19.62 33.06 5.49
N GLY A 182 20.64 32.33 5.07
CA GLY A 182 21.41 31.41 5.91
C GLY A 182 20.71 30.08 6.19
N LEU A 183 19.64 29.74 5.45
CA LEU A 183 18.96 28.46 5.61
C LEU A 183 19.81 27.30 5.08
N ARG A 184 19.95 26.25 5.90
CA ARG A 184 20.65 25.02 5.47
C ARG A 184 19.88 24.34 4.34
N PRO A 185 20.53 23.61 3.39
CA PRO A 185 19.88 22.99 2.22
C PRO A 185 18.65 22.14 2.56
N LYS A 186 18.71 21.37 3.66
CA LYS A 186 17.57 20.57 4.14
C LYS A 186 16.37 21.43 4.54
N ARG A 187 16.59 22.59 5.14
CA ARG A 187 15.52 23.54 5.51
C ARG A 187 14.97 24.26 4.28
N VAL A 188 15.84 24.64 3.33
CA VAL A 188 15.43 25.21 2.04
C VAL A 188 14.49 24.23 1.32
N MET A 189 14.88 22.94 1.23
CA MET A 189 14.04 21.91 0.63
C MET A 189 12.67 21.79 1.32
N ASN A 190 12.67 21.69 2.65
CA ASN A 190 11.43 21.41 3.40
C ASN A 190 10.50 22.62 3.55
N LEU A 191 11.04 23.85 3.63
CA LEU A 191 10.25 25.05 3.94
C LEU A 191 9.92 25.87 2.68
N VAL A 192 10.70 25.74 1.62
CA VAL A 192 10.56 26.58 0.42
C VAL A 192 10.23 25.74 -0.80
N VAL A 193 11.06 24.76 -1.14
CA VAL A 193 10.92 23.98 -2.38
C VAL A 193 9.75 23.02 -2.29
N LEU A 194 9.71 22.18 -1.27
CA LEU A 194 8.71 21.11 -1.17
C LEU A 194 7.26 21.61 -1.10
N PRO A 195 6.92 22.66 -0.30
CA PRO A 195 5.55 23.18 -0.28
C PRO A 195 5.09 23.75 -1.62
N GLN A 196 6.00 24.35 -2.39
CA GLN A 196 5.70 24.85 -3.73
C GLN A 196 5.61 23.71 -4.75
N ALA A 197 6.56 22.76 -4.70
CA ALA A 197 6.59 21.59 -5.58
C ALA A 197 5.34 20.72 -5.43
N LEU A 198 4.83 20.53 -4.21
CA LEU A 198 3.61 19.72 -3.98
C LEU A 198 2.40 20.23 -4.76
N ARG A 199 2.29 21.54 -5.00
CA ARG A 199 1.20 22.11 -5.80
C ARG A 199 1.28 21.72 -7.27
N VAL A 200 2.49 21.55 -7.77
CA VAL A 200 2.74 21.10 -9.15
C VAL A 200 2.60 19.57 -9.24
N ILE A 201 2.97 18.85 -8.18
CA ILE A 201 2.98 17.39 -8.12
C ILE A 201 1.56 16.82 -7.94
N ILE A 202 0.73 17.42 -7.07
CA ILE A 202 -0.56 16.84 -6.67
C ILE A 202 -1.53 16.66 -7.85
N PRO A 203 -1.77 17.63 -8.74
CA PRO A 203 -2.70 17.45 -9.84
C PRO A 203 -2.36 16.25 -10.78
N PRO A 204 -1.12 16.04 -11.23
CA PRO A 204 -0.75 14.83 -11.96
C PRO A 204 -0.89 13.54 -11.16
N LEU A 205 -0.69 13.57 -9.83
CA LEU A 205 -0.89 12.39 -8.97
C LEU A 205 -2.33 11.93 -8.96
N ILE A 206 -3.31 12.82 -9.02
CA ILE A 206 -4.73 12.46 -9.13
C ILE A 206 -4.94 11.56 -10.35
N SER A 207 -4.38 11.93 -11.50
CA SER A 207 -4.45 11.13 -12.72
C SER A 207 -3.80 9.75 -12.54
N GLN A 208 -2.69 9.64 -11.80
CA GLN A 208 -2.05 8.35 -11.54
C GLN A 208 -2.92 7.45 -10.64
N TYR A 209 -3.58 7.97 -9.62
CA TYR A 209 -4.52 7.19 -8.80
C TYR A 209 -5.74 6.71 -9.59
N LEU A 210 -6.28 7.53 -10.48
CA LEU A 210 -7.35 7.13 -11.38
C LEU A 210 -6.89 6.07 -12.38
N ASN A 211 -5.67 6.18 -12.90
CA ASN A 211 -5.11 5.22 -13.84
C ASN A 211 -4.84 3.86 -13.18
N ILE A 212 -4.27 3.82 -11.96
CA ILE A 212 -4.02 2.53 -11.27
C ILE A 212 -5.34 1.81 -10.99
N THR A 213 -6.39 2.56 -10.63
CA THR A 213 -7.73 2.00 -10.41
C THR A 213 -8.28 1.37 -11.69
N LYS A 214 -8.15 2.03 -12.84
CA LYS A 214 -8.58 1.47 -14.13
C LYS A 214 -7.72 0.28 -14.56
N ASN A 215 -6.41 0.38 -14.36
CA ASN A 215 -5.47 -0.70 -14.72
C ASN A 215 -5.63 -1.95 -13.84
N SER A 216 -6.28 -1.86 -12.67
CA SER A 216 -6.59 -3.05 -11.87
C SER A 216 -7.47 -4.06 -12.62
N SER A 217 -8.28 -3.60 -13.59
CA SER A 217 -9.08 -4.48 -14.45
C SER A 217 -8.26 -5.44 -15.33
N LEU A 218 -6.96 -5.16 -15.51
CA LEU A 218 -6.04 -6.05 -16.23
C LEU A 218 -5.73 -7.35 -15.44
N ALA A 219 -6.19 -7.44 -14.19
CA ALA A 219 -6.13 -8.64 -13.37
C ALA A 219 -6.71 -9.88 -14.05
N ILE A 220 -7.73 -9.70 -14.89
CA ILE A 220 -8.36 -10.75 -15.67
C ILE A 220 -7.36 -11.50 -16.58
N ALA A 221 -6.34 -10.81 -17.06
CA ALA A 221 -5.34 -11.39 -17.96
C ALA A 221 -4.47 -12.48 -17.31
N VAL A 222 -4.36 -12.45 -15.99
CA VAL A 222 -3.63 -13.47 -15.20
C VAL A 222 -4.59 -14.38 -14.39
N GLY A 223 -5.88 -14.32 -14.70
CA GLY A 223 -6.89 -15.17 -14.05
C GLY A 223 -7.25 -14.76 -12.62
N TYR A 224 -6.97 -13.52 -12.21
CA TYR A 224 -7.43 -13.02 -10.92
C TYR A 224 -8.90 -12.56 -11.03
N ALA A 225 -9.75 -13.12 -10.18
CA ALA A 225 -11.17 -12.79 -10.16
C ALA A 225 -11.44 -11.47 -9.42
N ASP A 226 -11.13 -10.35 -10.08
CA ASP A 226 -11.55 -9.02 -9.66
C ASP A 226 -13.01 -8.75 -10.04
N ILE A 227 -13.48 -7.50 -9.87
CA ILE A 227 -14.83 -7.11 -10.23
C ILE A 227 -15.09 -7.26 -11.75
N THR A 228 -14.05 -7.06 -12.58
CA THR A 228 -14.15 -7.19 -14.04
C THR A 228 -14.35 -8.65 -14.44
N ALA A 229 -13.55 -9.55 -13.88
CA ALA A 229 -13.69 -10.98 -14.12
C ALA A 229 -15.00 -11.53 -13.53
N THR A 230 -15.45 -10.98 -12.40
CA THR A 230 -16.69 -11.42 -11.74
C THR A 230 -17.93 -10.95 -12.50
N LEU A 231 -18.10 -9.65 -12.72
CA LEU A 231 -19.27 -9.10 -13.42
C LEU A 231 -19.19 -9.30 -14.93
N GLY A 232 -18.04 -9.00 -15.56
CA GLY A 232 -17.85 -9.09 -16.99
C GLY A 232 -17.57 -10.50 -17.51
N GLY A 233 -17.21 -11.42 -16.62
CA GLY A 233 -16.94 -12.83 -16.95
C GLY A 233 -17.98 -13.78 -16.34
N ILE A 234 -17.83 -14.07 -15.05
CA ILE A 234 -18.60 -15.14 -14.36
C ILE A 234 -20.09 -14.83 -14.37
N THR A 235 -20.51 -13.66 -13.86
CA THR A 235 -21.93 -13.29 -13.75
C THR A 235 -22.58 -13.17 -15.13
N LEU A 236 -21.88 -12.56 -16.07
CA LEU A 236 -22.36 -12.44 -17.45
C LEU A 236 -22.62 -13.83 -18.07
N ASN A 237 -21.67 -14.76 -17.94
CA ASN A 237 -21.82 -16.11 -18.49
C ASN A 237 -22.93 -16.91 -17.79
N GLN A 238 -23.13 -16.71 -16.49
CA GLN A 238 -24.17 -17.44 -15.74
C GLN A 238 -25.58 -16.90 -15.98
N THR A 239 -25.72 -15.59 -16.18
CA THR A 239 -27.03 -14.92 -16.29
C THR A 239 -27.48 -14.64 -17.71
N GLY A 240 -26.52 -14.53 -18.65
CA GLY A 240 -26.75 -14.08 -20.02
C GLY A 240 -27.11 -12.59 -20.15
N ARG A 241 -27.11 -11.83 -19.02
CA ARG A 241 -27.51 -10.41 -18.98
C ARG A 241 -26.32 -9.49 -19.24
N ALA A 242 -25.87 -9.43 -20.50
CA ALA A 242 -24.65 -8.72 -20.86
C ALA A 242 -24.74 -7.21 -20.58
N ILE A 243 -25.86 -6.58 -20.92
CA ILE A 243 -26.01 -5.12 -20.78
C ILE A 243 -26.00 -4.72 -19.31
N GLU A 244 -26.75 -5.40 -18.46
CA GLU A 244 -26.82 -5.11 -17.03
C GLU A 244 -25.47 -5.32 -16.34
N CYS A 245 -24.77 -6.41 -16.66
CA CYS A 245 -23.44 -6.68 -16.09
C CYS A 245 -22.42 -5.61 -16.48
N VAL A 246 -22.40 -5.18 -17.74
CA VAL A 246 -21.49 -4.13 -18.22
C VAL A 246 -21.85 -2.77 -17.60
N LEU A 247 -23.13 -2.42 -17.53
CA LEU A 247 -23.58 -1.17 -16.90
C LEU A 247 -23.21 -1.13 -15.40
N LEU A 248 -23.39 -2.22 -14.67
CA LEU A 248 -22.97 -2.33 -13.27
C LEU A 248 -21.45 -2.19 -13.12
N LEU A 249 -20.67 -2.81 -14.00
CA LEU A 249 -19.23 -2.68 -14.01
C LEU A 249 -18.79 -1.24 -14.26
N MET A 250 -19.40 -0.57 -15.25
CA MET A 250 -19.14 0.84 -15.54
C MET A 250 -19.51 1.73 -14.35
N LEU A 251 -20.66 1.50 -13.71
CA LEU A 251 -21.11 2.25 -12.53
C LEU A 251 -20.15 2.08 -11.37
N PHE A 252 -19.65 0.86 -11.14
CA PHE A 252 -18.66 0.60 -10.09
C PHE A 252 -17.37 1.38 -10.29
N TYR A 253 -16.75 1.29 -11.48
CA TYR A 253 -15.54 2.05 -11.78
C TYR A 253 -15.76 3.57 -11.76
N LEU A 254 -16.92 4.04 -12.22
CA LEU A 254 -17.29 5.45 -12.16
C LEU A 254 -17.39 5.92 -10.70
N THR A 255 -18.06 5.17 -9.84
CA THR A 255 -18.23 5.50 -8.41
C THR A 255 -16.89 5.60 -7.70
N ILE A 256 -15.99 4.62 -7.90
CA ILE A 256 -14.64 4.68 -7.32
C ILE A 256 -13.86 5.87 -7.85
N SER A 257 -13.90 6.10 -9.17
CA SER A 257 -13.17 7.20 -9.80
C SER A 257 -13.65 8.58 -9.31
N LEU A 258 -14.95 8.77 -9.17
CA LEU A 258 -15.53 10.00 -8.61
C LEU A 258 -15.15 10.17 -7.13
N SER A 259 -15.16 9.10 -6.35
CA SER A 259 -14.76 9.13 -4.94
C SER A 259 -13.28 9.52 -4.79
N ILE A 260 -12.39 8.92 -5.56
CA ILE A 260 -10.96 9.27 -5.59
C ILE A 260 -10.79 10.73 -5.98
N SER A 261 -11.47 11.17 -7.06
CA SER A 261 -11.39 12.54 -7.54
C SER A 261 -11.87 13.55 -6.49
N ALA A 262 -12.99 13.26 -5.81
CA ALA A 262 -13.52 14.11 -4.76
C ALA A 262 -12.54 14.25 -3.58
N ILE A 263 -12.00 13.14 -3.07
CA ILE A 263 -11.04 13.13 -1.96
C ILE A 263 -9.78 13.91 -2.35
N MET A 264 -9.26 13.65 -3.53
CA MET A 264 -8.03 14.29 -3.99
C MET A 264 -8.21 15.79 -4.28
N ASN A 265 -9.38 16.20 -4.76
CA ASN A 265 -9.69 17.62 -4.94
C ASN A 265 -9.77 18.37 -3.61
N VAL A 266 -10.38 17.77 -2.57
CA VAL A 266 -10.37 18.33 -1.22
C VAL A 266 -8.94 18.50 -0.71
N TYR A 267 -8.09 17.49 -0.92
CA TYR A 267 -6.67 17.56 -0.56
C TYR A 267 -5.93 18.65 -1.36
N ASN A 268 -6.13 18.71 -2.67
CA ASN A 268 -5.52 19.72 -3.54
C ASN A 268 -5.88 21.14 -3.09
N ASN A 269 -7.14 21.39 -2.74
CA ASN A 269 -7.60 22.67 -2.23
C ASN A 269 -6.98 23.03 -0.87
N SER A 270 -6.65 22.04 -0.05
CA SER A 270 -5.98 22.27 1.24
C SER A 270 -4.51 22.70 1.10
N VAL A 271 -3.86 22.31 0.00
CA VAL A 271 -2.45 22.60 -0.30
C VAL A 271 -2.30 23.84 -1.19
N SER A 272 -3.37 24.25 -1.90
CA SER A 272 -3.37 25.48 -2.69
C SER A 272 -3.22 26.71 -1.78
N LEU A 273 -2.38 27.68 -2.17
CA LEU A 273 -2.35 28.98 -1.48
C LEU A 273 -3.69 29.69 -1.76
N LYS A 274 -4.29 30.22 -0.70
CA LYS A 274 -5.25 31.30 -0.86
C LYS A 274 -4.43 32.54 -1.19
N GLU A 275 -4.41 32.94 -2.45
CA GLU A 275 -3.97 34.27 -2.82
C GLU A 275 -4.87 35.26 -2.06
N ARG A 276 -4.23 36.08 -1.21
CA ARG A 276 -4.86 37.23 -0.59
C ARG A 276 -4.65 38.45 -1.47
#